data_f8982f66d552b35f50047af82186eeb3
#
_entry.id   f8982f66d552b35f50047af82186eeb3
#
_cell.length_a   1.000
_cell.length_b   1.000
_cell.length_c   1.000
_cell.angle_alpha   90.00
_cell.angle_beta   90.00
_cell.angle_gamma   90.00
#
_symmetry.space_group_name_H-M   'P 1'
#
loop_
_entity.id
_entity.type
_entity.pdbx_description
1 polymer ?
#
loop_
_entity_poly.entity_id
_entity_poly.type
_entity_poly.pdbx_seq_one_letter_code
_entity_poly.pdbx_strand_id
1 'polypeptide(L)'
;YHLMITEHDYYNEKAIKNQTRSTNLTATRGVIYDANMNVLASSSTVETVFIDPNEIAEQMKQPENSNLLDQIARGLGEILDVEPSFVYEQAADKQYRYKVIKRKISEELADEVRAFISENSITGVYLETDLKRYYPNSSLAAQALGFVSSDNNGSEGLEAYYNEELSGTAGKVVTSKGNYGSEMLYTYEKYYDASDGSSLITTIDSTVQAYVEKNLQNAIDKYDIKNG
;
A
#
# COMPACT_ATOMS: atom_id res chain seq x y z
N TYR A 1 44.18 -14.49 8.53
CA TYR A 1 44.23 -15.04 7.16
C TYR A 1 42.90 -15.67 6.75
N HIS A 2 42.31 -16.52 7.58
CA HIS A 2 41.04 -17.19 7.31
C HIS A 2 39.86 -16.23 7.09
N LEU A 3 39.72 -15.24 7.96
CA LEU A 3 38.65 -14.21 7.88
C LEU A 3 38.75 -13.27 6.66
N MET A 4 39.98 -13.00 6.17
CA MET A 4 40.20 -12.03 5.09
C MET A 4 40.22 -12.65 3.67
N ILE A 5 40.36 -13.97 3.54
CA ILE A 5 40.47 -14.60 2.23
C ILE A 5 39.36 -15.66 2.01
N THR A 6 39.05 -16.50 3.01
CA THR A 6 38.07 -17.58 2.83
C THR A 6 36.63 -17.15 3.14
N GLU A 7 36.46 -16.18 4.03
CA GLU A 7 35.14 -15.71 4.45
C GLU A 7 34.90 -14.23 4.11
N HIS A 8 35.82 -13.62 3.33
CA HIS A 8 35.71 -12.22 2.91
C HIS A 8 34.38 -11.90 2.26
N ASP A 9 33.95 -12.74 1.31
CA ASP A 9 32.71 -12.51 0.57
C ASP A 9 31.48 -12.63 1.48
N TYR A 10 31.49 -13.59 2.40
CA TYR A 10 30.41 -13.77 3.38
C TYR A 10 30.27 -12.57 4.34
N TYR A 11 31.40 -12.08 4.90
CA TYR A 11 31.37 -10.94 5.80
C TYR A 11 31.13 -9.65 5.06
N ASN A 12 31.60 -9.52 3.84
CA ASN A 12 31.33 -8.35 2.98
C ASN A 12 29.85 -8.27 2.60
N GLU A 13 29.25 -9.39 2.22
CA GLU A 13 27.81 -9.48 1.93
C GLU A 13 26.95 -9.16 3.18
N LYS A 14 27.36 -9.65 4.34
CA LYS A 14 26.71 -9.36 5.62
C LYS A 14 26.88 -7.89 6.07
N ALA A 15 28.05 -7.30 5.83
CA ALA A 15 28.30 -5.89 6.09
C ALA A 15 27.45 -4.99 5.16
N ILE A 16 27.39 -5.30 3.86
CA ILE A 16 26.56 -4.60 2.89
C ILE A 16 25.07 -4.67 3.32
N LYS A 17 24.59 -5.86 3.70
CA LYS A 17 23.21 -6.07 4.15
C LYS A 17 22.85 -5.28 5.42
N ASN A 18 23.82 -5.08 6.31
CA ASN A 18 23.63 -4.29 7.53
C ASN A 18 23.79 -2.77 7.32
N GLN A 19 24.50 -2.38 6.26
CA GLN A 19 24.79 -0.96 5.94
C GLN A 19 23.88 -0.39 4.85
N THR A 20 23.00 -1.21 4.23
CA THR A 20 22.09 -0.74 3.20
C THR A 20 20.65 -0.71 3.72
N ARG A 21 19.94 0.35 3.38
CA ARG A 21 18.47 0.43 3.47
C ARG A 21 17.91 0.22 2.07
N SER A 22 16.97 -0.68 1.92
CA SER A 22 16.25 -0.84 0.65
C SER A 22 14.81 -0.35 0.81
N THR A 23 14.40 0.53 -0.08
CA THR A 23 13.01 0.96 -0.23
C THR A 23 12.47 0.37 -1.52
N ASN A 24 11.34 -0.33 -1.45
CA ASN A 24 10.69 -0.85 -2.63
C ASN A 24 9.91 0.28 -3.33
N LEU A 25 10.01 0.33 -4.66
CA LEU A 25 9.20 1.18 -5.52
C LEU A 25 8.04 0.33 -6.05
N THR A 26 6.83 0.68 -5.69
CA THR A 26 5.65 -0.07 -6.11
C THR A 26 5.40 0.11 -7.60
N ALA A 27 5.27 -1.00 -8.34
CA ALA A 27 4.83 -0.98 -9.73
C ALA A 27 3.31 -0.78 -9.80
N THR A 28 2.84 0.01 -10.78
CA THR A 28 1.41 0.20 -11.01
C THR A 28 0.83 -1.02 -11.72
N ARG A 29 -0.27 -1.55 -11.20
CA ARG A 29 -0.97 -2.67 -11.83
C ARG A 29 -1.66 -2.23 -13.12
N GLY A 30 -1.48 -2.99 -14.20
CA GLY A 30 -2.01 -2.71 -15.54
C GLY A 30 -3.52 -2.53 -15.56
N VAL A 31 -4.02 -1.74 -16.51
CA VAL A 31 -5.45 -1.45 -16.68
C VAL A 31 -6.13 -2.59 -17.42
N ILE A 32 -7.36 -2.93 -17.04
CA ILE A 32 -8.21 -3.85 -17.80
C ILE A 32 -9.24 -3.03 -18.56
N TYR A 33 -9.29 -3.22 -19.88
CA TYR A 33 -10.21 -2.55 -20.80
C TYR A 33 -11.24 -3.53 -21.35
N ASP A 34 -12.40 -2.97 -21.72
CA ASP A 34 -13.37 -3.66 -22.55
C ASP A 34 -12.95 -3.67 -24.04
N ALA A 35 -13.77 -4.27 -24.92
CA ALA A 35 -13.53 -4.32 -26.36
C ALA A 35 -13.52 -2.93 -27.03
N ASN A 36 -14.09 -1.91 -26.40
CA ASN A 36 -14.20 -0.54 -26.88
C ASN A 36 -13.24 0.42 -26.17
N MET A 37 -12.24 -0.12 -25.45
CA MET A 37 -11.25 0.64 -24.65
C MET A 37 -11.84 1.42 -23.47
N ASN A 38 -13.02 1.05 -22.99
CA ASN A 38 -13.52 1.59 -21.73
C ASN A 38 -12.83 0.88 -20.57
N VAL A 39 -12.54 1.62 -19.50
CA VAL A 39 -11.87 1.08 -18.33
C VAL A 39 -12.81 0.20 -17.51
N LEU A 40 -12.45 -1.07 -17.34
CA LEU A 40 -13.13 -2.02 -16.46
C LEU A 40 -12.48 -2.13 -15.08
N ALA A 41 -11.15 -2.02 -15.02
CA ALA A 41 -10.39 -1.95 -13.77
C ALA A 41 -9.13 -1.10 -13.94
N SER A 42 -8.84 -0.23 -12.98
CA SER A 42 -7.64 0.60 -12.94
C SER A 42 -7.09 0.70 -11.52
N SER A 43 -5.82 1.10 -11.39
CA SER A 43 -5.21 1.38 -10.09
C SER A 43 -5.05 2.88 -9.89
N SER A 44 -5.23 3.34 -8.66
CA SER A 44 -4.97 4.72 -8.28
C SER A 44 -4.04 4.74 -7.07
N THR A 45 -3.21 5.75 -7.00
CA THR A 45 -2.34 6.00 -5.85
C THR A 45 -3.20 6.43 -4.67
N VAL A 46 -2.93 5.83 -3.54
CA VAL A 46 -3.54 6.10 -2.24
C VAL A 46 -2.44 6.07 -1.18
N GLU A 47 -2.77 6.33 0.07
CA GLU A 47 -1.78 6.29 1.14
C GLU A 47 -2.22 5.40 2.30
N THR A 48 -1.24 4.83 2.97
CA THR A 48 -1.42 4.04 4.19
C THR A 48 -0.76 4.77 5.35
N VAL A 49 -1.52 5.02 6.43
CA VAL A 49 -1.03 5.64 7.65
C VAL A 49 -0.50 4.56 8.59
N PHE A 50 0.73 4.72 9.05
CA PHE A 50 1.33 3.84 10.05
C PHE A 50 2.07 4.64 11.12
N ILE A 51 2.34 4.01 12.24
CA ILE A 51 3.09 4.59 13.35
C ILE A 51 4.35 3.78 13.68
N ASP A 52 5.39 4.45 14.17
CA ASP A 52 6.52 3.85 14.87
C ASP A 52 6.33 4.04 16.39
N PRO A 53 5.92 2.98 17.13
CA PRO A 53 5.70 3.06 18.56
C PRO A 53 6.94 3.48 19.36
N ASN A 54 8.15 3.17 18.86
CA ASN A 54 9.38 3.52 19.54
C ASN A 54 9.69 5.02 19.41
N GLU A 55 9.50 5.61 18.23
CA GLU A 55 9.71 7.05 18.04
C GLU A 55 8.70 7.89 18.84
N ILE A 56 7.44 7.48 18.87
CA ILE A 56 6.43 8.12 19.73
C ILE A 56 6.87 8.05 21.19
N ALA A 57 7.33 6.89 21.65
CA ALA A 57 7.79 6.71 23.04
C ALA A 57 9.05 7.55 23.35
N GLU A 58 9.95 7.74 22.39
CA GLU A 58 11.12 8.63 22.56
C GLU A 58 10.69 10.11 22.66
N GLN A 59 9.77 10.55 21.81
CA GLN A 59 9.25 11.92 21.86
C GLN A 59 8.51 12.21 23.18
N MET A 60 7.80 11.23 23.73
CA MET A 60 7.11 11.33 25.03
C MET A 60 8.05 11.45 26.23
N LYS A 61 9.35 11.20 26.11
CA LYS A 61 10.31 11.41 27.20
C LYS A 61 10.51 12.88 27.54
N GLN A 62 10.17 13.78 26.63
CA GLN A 62 10.18 15.21 26.86
C GLN A 62 8.97 15.60 27.70
N PRO A 63 9.12 16.37 28.80
CA PRO A 63 8.02 16.68 29.71
C PRO A 63 6.81 17.36 29.04
N GLU A 64 7.06 18.16 28.01
CA GLU A 64 6.07 18.87 27.20
C GLU A 64 5.18 17.93 26.37
N ASN A 65 5.68 16.72 26.09
CA ASN A 65 5.01 15.74 25.22
C ASN A 65 4.34 14.61 26.01
N SER A 66 4.08 14.81 27.32
CA SER A 66 3.48 13.78 28.18
C SER A 66 2.11 13.30 27.68
N ASN A 67 1.35 14.12 26.98
CA ASN A 67 0.02 13.82 26.42
C ASN A 67 0.05 13.48 24.92
N LEU A 68 1.23 13.33 24.31
CA LEU A 68 1.39 13.15 22.86
C LEU A 68 0.60 11.96 22.34
N LEU A 69 0.64 10.82 23.01
CA LEU A 69 -0.07 9.63 22.57
C LEU A 69 -1.60 9.82 22.58
N ASP A 70 -2.13 10.53 23.60
CA ASP A 70 -3.56 10.88 23.65
C ASP A 70 -3.94 11.81 22.50
N GLN A 71 -3.08 12.79 22.19
CA GLN A 71 -3.26 13.70 21.08
C GLN A 71 -3.23 12.95 19.72
N ILE A 72 -2.26 12.05 19.50
CA ILE A 72 -2.18 11.22 18.29
C ILE A 72 -3.41 10.33 18.17
N ALA A 73 -3.81 9.65 19.26
CA ALA A 73 -4.92 8.70 19.22
C ALA A 73 -6.25 9.40 18.91
N ARG A 74 -6.50 10.57 19.48
CA ARG A 74 -7.72 11.34 19.20
C ARG A 74 -7.68 11.98 17.83
N GLY A 75 -6.57 12.61 17.45
CA GLY A 75 -6.45 13.27 16.15
C GLY A 75 -6.54 12.28 14.99
N LEU A 76 -5.81 11.17 15.04
CA LEU A 76 -5.94 10.12 14.02
C LEU A 76 -7.31 9.43 14.07
N GLY A 77 -7.90 9.30 15.28
CA GLY A 77 -9.25 8.76 15.45
C GLY A 77 -10.29 9.60 14.73
N GLU A 78 -10.24 10.91 14.87
CA GLU A 78 -11.16 11.86 14.25
C GLU A 78 -10.97 11.93 12.74
N ILE A 79 -9.73 12.10 12.26
CA ILE A 79 -9.43 12.24 10.83
C ILE A 79 -9.71 10.93 10.06
N LEU A 80 -9.30 9.81 10.64
CA LEU A 80 -9.34 8.51 9.95
C LEU A 80 -10.59 7.69 10.26
N ASP A 81 -11.48 8.17 11.14
CA ASP A 81 -12.63 7.38 11.61
C ASP A 81 -12.19 6.00 12.14
N VAL A 82 -11.27 6.00 13.10
CA VAL A 82 -10.80 4.82 13.84
C VAL A 82 -10.95 5.04 15.34
N GLU A 83 -11.22 3.97 16.08
CA GLU A 83 -11.33 4.07 17.52
C GLU A 83 -9.98 4.48 18.15
N PRO A 84 -9.91 5.52 19.01
CA PRO A 84 -8.67 5.90 19.68
C PRO A 84 -8.02 4.75 20.45
N SER A 85 -8.81 3.84 21.02
CA SER A 85 -8.36 2.62 21.70
C SER A 85 -7.48 1.73 20.80
N PHE A 86 -7.81 1.62 19.51
CA PHE A 86 -7.02 0.90 18.54
C PHE A 86 -5.63 1.53 18.35
N VAL A 87 -5.56 2.86 18.25
CA VAL A 87 -4.27 3.58 18.13
C VAL A 87 -3.40 3.34 19.37
N TYR A 88 -4.00 3.38 20.57
CA TYR A 88 -3.28 3.05 21.82
C TYR A 88 -2.74 1.63 21.81
N GLU A 89 -3.53 0.66 21.38
CA GLU A 89 -3.10 -0.74 21.27
C GLU A 89 -1.92 -0.90 20.32
N GLN A 90 -1.98 -0.29 19.14
CA GLN A 90 -0.87 -0.33 18.18
C GLN A 90 0.39 0.35 18.74
N ALA A 91 0.26 1.48 19.44
CA ALA A 91 1.38 2.20 20.03
C ALA A 91 2.00 1.50 21.26
N ALA A 92 1.27 0.60 21.92
CA ALA A 92 1.78 -0.18 23.04
C ALA A 92 2.78 -1.27 22.60
N ASP A 93 2.67 -1.77 21.39
CA ASP A 93 3.49 -2.86 20.86
C ASP A 93 4.83 -2.34 20.30
N LYS A 94 5.77 -2.09 21.20
CA LYS A 94 7.11 -1.57 20.90
C LYS A 94 8.05 -2.59 20.27
N GLN A 95 7.61 -3.83 20.05
CA GLN A 95 8.39 -4.86 19.36
C GLN A 95 8.57 -4.52 17.88
N TYR A 96 7.63 -3.80 17.30
CA TYR A 96 7.61 -3.43 15.89
C TYR A 96 7.75 -1.92 15.74
N ARG A 97 8.41 -1.49 14.66
CA ARG A 97 8.55 -0.09 14.25
C ARG A 97 7.55 0.33 13.17
N TYR A 98 6.70 -0.58 12.78
CA TYR A 98 5.71 -0.37 11.72
C TYR A 98 4.38 -0.96 12.17
N LYS A 99 3.45 -0.10 12.53
CA LYS A 99 2.09 -0.47 12.93
C LYS A 99 1.09 0.33 12.11
N VAL A 100 0.33 -0.38 11.28
CA VAL A 100 -0.66 0.24 10.39
C VAL A 100 -1.87 0.70 11.20
N ILE A 101 -2.26 1.96 11.00
CA ILE A 101 -3.48 2.53 11.57
C ILE A 101 -4.63 2.45 10.57
N LYS A 102 -4.43 2.94 9.33
CA LYS A 102 -5.43 2.83 8.28
C LYS A 102 -4.78 2.69 6.91
N ARG A 103 -5.24 1.69 6.14
CA ARG A 103 -4.75 1.44 4.78
C ARG A 103 -5.59 2.17 3.74
N LYS A 104 -4.95 2.56 2.64
CA LYS A 104 -5.59 2.98 1.39
C LYS A 104 -6.57 4.15 1.58
N ILE A 105 -6.13 5.15 2.34
CA ILE A 105 -6.87 6.40 2.54
C ILE A 105 -6.82 7.26 1.26
N SER A 106 -7.81 8.15 1.09
CA SER A 106 -7.82 9.10 -0.02
C SER A 106 -6.75 10.20 0.18
N GLU A 107 -6.45 10.92 -0.90
CA GLU A 107 -5.48 12.02 -0.87
C GLU A 107 -5.92 13.13 0.09
N GLU A 108 -7.22 13.43 0.14
CA GLU A 108 -7.79 14.44 1.05
C GLU A 108 -7.51 14.09 2.51
N LEU A 109 -7.79 12.85 2.92
CA LEU A 109 -7.51 12.39 4.28
C LEU A 109 -6.01 12.34 4.59
N ALA A 110 -5.19 12.02 3.59
CA ALA A 110 -3.74 12.03 3.74
C ALA A 110 -3.21 13.44 3.98
N ASP A 111 -3.76 14.44 3.30
CA ASP A 111 -3.41 15.85 3.51
C ASP A 111 -3.84 16.35 4.89
N GLU A 112 -5.01 15.95 5.39
CA GLU A 112 -5.43 16.23 6.76
C GLU A 112 -4.48 15.62 7.80
N VAL A 113 -4.04 14.36 7.59
CA VAL A 113 -3.06 13.72 8.47
C VAL A 113 -1.71 14.44 8.42
N ARG A 114 -1.24 14.87 7.23
CA ARG A 114 0.01 15.66 7.10
C ARG A 114 -0.08 17.00 7.81
N ALA A 115 -1.20 17.70 7.66
CA ALA A 115 -1.46 18.96 8.37
C ALA A 115 -1.41 18.72 9.89
N PHE A 116 -2.11 17.72 10.38
CA PHE A 116 -2.12 17.35 11.80
C PHE A 116 -0.72 17.04 12.34
N ILE A 117 0.09 16.26 11.62
CA ILE A 117 1.47 15.94 11.99
C ILE A 117 2.32 17.21 12.06
N SER A 118 2.22 18.09 11.04
CA SER A 118 3.01 19.31 10.94
C SER A 118 2.65 20.34 12.01
N GLU A 119 1.36 20.59 12.23
CA GLU A 119 0.85 21.57 13.19
C GLU A 119 1.22 21.21 14.63
N ASN A 120 1.27 19.91 14.94
CA ASN A 120 1.55 19.42 16.28
C ASN A 120 3.01 18.93 16.46
N SER A 121 3.87 19.09 15.44
CA SER A 121 5.28 18.65 15.46
C SER A 121 5.43 17.18 15.89
N ILE A 122 4.55 16.32 15.41
CA ILE A 122 4.49 14.91 15.76
C ILE A 122 5.58 14.13 15.00
N THR A 123 6.34 13.30 15.71
CA THR A 123 7.21 12.28 15.13
C THR A 123 6.66 10.88 15.38
N GLY A 124 6.99 9.93 14.51
CA GLY A 124 6.53 8.55 14.66
C GLY A 124 5.15 8.28 14.05
N VAL A 125 4.55 9.23 13.34
CA VAL A 125 3.38 9.03 12.46
C VAL A 125 3.80 9.28 11.04
N TYR A 126 3.53 8.35 10.13
CA TYR A 126 4.01 8.36 8.77
C TYR A 126 2.92 7.95 7.79
N LEU A 127 3.10 8.40 6.55
CA LEU A 127 2.31 7.98 5.41
C LEU A 127 3.23 7.31 4.40
N GLU A 128 2.77 6.23 3.81
CA GLU A 128 3.45 5.56 2.69
C GLU A 128 2.51 5.42 1.52
N THR A 129 3.06 5.54 0.32
CA THR A 129 2.32 5.36 -0.93
C THR A 129 1.89 3.91 -1.07
N ASP A 130 0.62 3.69 -1.36
CA ASP A 130 0.00 2.41 -1.65
C ASP A 130 -0.83 2.52 -2.94
N LEU A 131 -1.31 1.41 -3.45
CA LEU A 131 -2.17 1.35 -4.63
C LEU A 131 -3.52 0.74 -4.28
N LYS A 132 -4.58 1.33 -4.80
CA LYS A 132 -5.94 0.81 -4.68
C LYS A 132 -6.52 0.50 -6.04
N ARG A 133 -7.05 -0.71 -6.19
CA ARG A 133 -7.75 -1.14 -7.40
C ARG A 133 -9.16 -0.60 -7.40
N TYR A 134 -9.57 -0.01 -8.50
CA TYR A 134 -10.90 0.53 -8.74
C TYR A 134 -11.58 -0.16 -9.90
N TYR A 135 -12.85 -0.42 -9.72
CA TYR A 135 -13.76 -0.98 -10.71
C TYR A 135 -14.87 0.05 -10.99
N PRO A 136 -14.71 0.94 -12.00
CA PRO A 136 -15.61 2.08 -12.20
C PRO A 136 -17.06 1.69 -12.39
N ASN A 137 -17.30 0.51 -12.95
CA ASN A 137 -18.64 0.00 -13.24
C ASN A 137 -19.21 -0.89 -12.11
N SER A 138 -18.67 -0.76 -10.89
CA SER A 138 -19.13 -1.52 -9.71
C SER A 138 -19.18 -3.04 -9.94
N SER A 139 -20.37 -3.63 -10.01
CA SER A 139 -20.57 -5.08 -10.14
C SER A 139 -20.53 -5.60 -11.58
N LEU A 140 -20.40 -4.72 -12.58
CA LEU A 140 -20.42 -5.13 -13.99
C LEU A 140 -19.32 -6.14 -14.30
N ALA A 141 -19.71 -7.31 -14.82
CA ALA A 141 -18.82 -8.43 -15.13
C ALA A 141 -17.94 -8.88 -13.92
N ALA A 142 -18.38 -8.64 -12.69
CA ALA A 142 -17.58 -8.89 -11.49
C ALA A 142 -17.06 -10.33 -11.39
N GLN A 143 -17.88 -11.32 -11.78
CA GLN A 143 -17.49 -12.74 -11.77
C GLN A 143 -16.38 -13.04 -12.79
N ALA A 144 -16.39 -12.36 -13.94
CA ALA A 144 -15.36 -12.53 -14.96
C ALA A 144 -14.08 -11.74 -14.61
N LEU A 145 -14.22 -10.48 -14.18
CA LEU A 145 -13.08 -9.64 -13.79
C LEU A 145 -12.39 -10.18 -12.54
N GLY A 146 -13.16 -10.59 -11.54
CA GLY A 146 -12.63 -10.94 -10.24
C GLY A 146 -12.26 -9.71 -9.41
N PHE A 147 -11.34 -9.90 -8.46
CA PHE A 147 -10.87 -8.83 -7.59
C PHE A 147 -9.42 -9.07 -7.13
N VAL A 148 -8.82 -8.07 -6.53
CA VAL A 148 -7.49 -8.15 -5.93
C VAL A 148 -7.57 -8.16 -4.40
N SER A 149 -6.57 -8.78 -3.76
CA SER A 149 -6.39 -8.75 -2.30
C SER A 149 -5.97 -7.35 -1.81
N SER A 150 -5.88 -7.19 -0.49
CA SER A 150 -5.31 -5.99 0.14
C SER A 150 -3.92 -5.63 -0.36
N ASP A 151 -3.14 -6.64 -0.74
CA ASP A 151 -1.76 -6.49 -1.22
C ASP A 151 -1.68 -6.38 -2.76
N ASN A 152 -2.81 -6.06 -3.42
CA ASN A 152 -2.94 -5.87 -4.87
C ASN A 152 -2.63 -7.11 -5.74
N ASN A 153 -2.64 -8.31 -5.14
CA ASN A 153 -2.54 -9.57 -5.88
C ASN A 153 -3.92 -10.02 -6.36
N GLY A 154 -4.00 -10.48 -7.61
CA GLY A 154 -5.24 -11.03 -8.17
C GLY A 154 -5.71 -12.25 -7.39
N SER A 155 -6.96 -12.24 -6.93
CA SER A 155 -7.54 -13.31 -6.11
C SER A 155 -8.50 -14.20 -6.90
N GLU A 156 -9.25 -13.63 -7.83
CA GLU A 156 -10.21 -14.35 -8.66
C GLU A 156 -10.30 -13.77 -10.09
N GLY A 157 -10.94 -14.48 -11.00
CA GLY A 157 -11.26 -14.06 -12.36
C GLY A 157 -10.03 -13.71 -13.22
N LEU A 158 -10.19 -12.73 -14.11
CA LEU A 158 -9.11 -12.23 -14.96
C LEU A 158 -7.97 -11.61 -14.16
N GLU A 159 -8.29 -10.98 -13.03
CA GLU A 159 -7.28 -10.43 -12.12
C GLU A 159 -6.32 -11.52 -11.60
N ALA A 160 -6.83 -12.69 -11.27
CA ALA A 160 -6.00 -13.81 -10.81
C ALA A 160 -5.28 -14.50 -11.98
N TYR A 161 -6.01 -14.72 -13.09
CA TYR A 161 -5.47 -15.46 -14.23
C TYR A 161 -4.28 -14.73 -14.89
N TYR A 162 -4.37 -13.40 -15.03
CA TYR A 162 -3.33 -12.55 -15.60
C TYR A 162 -2.53 -11.80 -14.54
N ASN A 163 -2.42 -12.38 -13.33
CA ASN A 163 -1.79 -11.64 -12.23
C ASN A 163 -0.32 -11.29 -12.48
N GLU A 164 0.44 -12.17 -13.13
CA GLU A 164 1.86 -11.92 -13.44
C GLU A 164 2.03 -10.75 -14.41
N GLU A 165 1.23 -10.71 -15.47
CA GLU A 165 1.28 -9.67 -16.49
C GLU A 165 0.76 -8.32 -15.96
N LEU A 166 -0.32 -8.36 -15.17
CA LEU A 166 -0.95 -7.17 -14.61
C LEU A 166 -0.13 -6.54 -13.48
N SER A 167 0.56 -7.32 -12.65
CA SER A 167 1.23 -6.80 -11.44
C SER A 167 2.50 -6.00 -11.73
N GLY A 168 3.14 -6.24 -12.88
CA GLY A 168 4.45 -5.66 -13.19
C GLY A 168 5.56 -6.15 -12.25
N THR A 169 6.65 -5.42 -12.22
CA THR A 169 7.82 -5.74 -11.39
C THR A 169 8.17 -4.55 -10.51
N ALA A 170 8.14 -4.77 -9.19
CA ALA A 170 8.51 -3.72 -8.24
C ALA A 170 9.98 -3.31 -8.41
N GLY A 171 10.22 -2.02 -8.37
CA GLY A 171 11.55 -1.44 -8.34
C GLY A 171 12.13 -1.44 -6.91
N LYS A 172 13.39 -1.08 -6.80
CA LYS A 172 14.10 -1.03 -5.53
C LYS A 172 15.14 0.08 -5.52
N VAL A 173 15.12 0.90 -4.47
CA VAL A 173 16.19 1.85 -4.18
C VAL A 173 17.03 1.29 -3.05
N VAL A 174 18.33 1.14 -3.27
CA VAL A 174 19.28 0.66 -2.27
C VAL A 174 20.18 1.84 -1.90
N THR A 175 20.04 2.34 -0.67
CA THR A 175 20.86 3.41 -0.12
C THR A 175 21.81 2.88 0.95
N SER A 176 23.04 3.39 1.02
CA SER A 176 23.99 3.04 2.09
C SER A 176 23.73 3.88 3.35
N LYS A 177 23.73 3.24 4.52
CA LYS A 177 23.64 3.89 5.83
C LYS A 177 25.04 4.09 6.43
N GLY A 178 25.30 5.29 6.94
CA GLY A 178 26.46 5.52 7.82
C GLY A 178 26.26 4.84 9.19
N ASN A 179 27.36 4.43 9.83
CA ASN A 179 27.39 3.66 11.10
C ASN A 179 26.76 4.38 12.32
N TYR A 180 26.35 5.64 12.23
CA TYR A 180 25.80 6.45 13.32
C TYR A 180 24.51 7.20 12.95
N GLY A 181 23.78 6.76 11.93
CA GLY A 181 22.54 7.43 11.53
C GLY A 181 22.72 8.76 10.79
N SER A 182 23.97 9.21 10.57
CA SER A 182 24.30 10.33 9.71
C SER A 182 24.38 9.87 8.25
N GLU A 183 23.81 10.66 7.36
CA GLU A 183 23.99 10.46 5.91
C GLU A 183 25.50 10.51 5.60
N MET A 184 26.00 9.47 4.94
CA MET A 184 27.36 9.50 4.42
C MET A 184 27.46 10.57 3.34
N LEU A 185 28.54 11.36 3.34
CA LEU A 185 28.85 12.36 2.32
C LEU A 185 28.99 11.77 0.89
N TYR A 186 29.01 10.44 0.78
CA TYR A 186 29.02 9.68 -0.47
C TYR A 186 27.98 8.57 -0.36
N THR A 187 26.74 8.90 -0.68
CA THR A 187 25.64 7.92 -0.72
C THR A 187 25.73 7.13 -2.02
N TYR A 188 26.04 5.85 -1.93
CA TYR A 188 25.88 4.95 -3.06
C TYR A 188 24.39 4.61 -3.19
N GLU A 189 23.75 5.14 -4.20
CA GLU A 189 22.37 4.80 -4.53
C GLU A 189 22.35 3.90 -5.77
N LYS A 190 21.73 2.76 -5.63
CA LYS A 190 21.45 1.90 -6.76
C LYS A 190 19.94 1.81 -6.97
N TYR A 191 19.53 2.33 -8.10
CA TYR A 191 18.14 2.30 -8.53
C TYR A 191 17.90 1.06 -9.41
N TYR A 192 16.84 0.35 -9.09
CA TYR A 192 16.23 -0.65 -9.96
C TYR A 192 14.84 -0.10 -10.26
N ASP A 193 14.61 0.27 -11.50
CA ASP A 193 13.34 0.87 -11.90
C ASP A 193 12.19 -0.12 -11.73
N ALA A 194 11.04 0.39 -11.27
CA ALA A 194 9.80 -0.36 -11.33
C ALA A 194 9.35 -0.46 -12.79
N SER A 195 8.83 -1.62 -13.18
CA SER A 195 8.17 -1.80 -14.47
C SER A 195 6.68 -2.03 -14.22
N ASP A 196 5.85 -1.09 -14.67
CA ASP A 196 4.41 -1.22 -14.53
C ASP A 196 3.86 -2.44 -15.25
N GLY A 197 2.74 -2.95 -14.75
CA GLY A 197 2.06 -4.09 -15.35
C GLY A 197 1.50 -3.79 -16.73
N SER A 198 1.44 -4.83 -17.55
CA SER A 198 0.84 -4.76 -18.88
C SER A 198 -0.67 -4.57 -18.78
N SER A 199 -1.26 -3.75 -19.65
CA SER A 199 -2.70 -3.59 -19.74
C SER A 199 -3.33 -4.75 -20.51
N LEU A 200 -4.55 -5.15 -20.08
CA LEU A 200 -5.33 -6.23 -20.70
C LEU A 200 -6.52 -5.63 -21.45
N ILE A 201 -6.65 -5.95 -22.73
CA ILE A 201 -7.84 -5.63 -23.54
C ILE A 201 -8.67 -6.90 -23.64
N THR A 202 -9.91 -6.84 -23.16
CA THR A 202 -10.84 -7.98 -23.18
C THR A 202 -11.76 -7.91 -24.39
N THR A 203 -12.48 -9.00 -24.65
CA THR A 203 -13.56 -9.05 -25.63
C THR A 203 -14.94 -8.73 -25.01
N ILE A 204 -14.98 -8.36 -23.74
CA ILE A 204 -16.19 -7.93 -23.06
C ILE A 204 -16.63 -6.59 -23.66
N ASP A 205 -17.89 -6.49 -24.04
CA ASP A 205 -18.54 -5.21 -24.36
C ASP A 205 -19.36 -4.79 -23.14
N SER A 206 -18.94 -3.71 -22.49
CA SER A 206 -19.56 -3.24 -21.23
C SER A 206 -21.02 -2.85 -21.41
N THR A 207 -21.40 -2.33 -22.60
CA THR A 207 -22.79 -1.98 -22.90
C THR A 207 -23.68 -3.23 -23.02
N VAL A 208 -23.21 -4.22 -23.80
CA VAL A 208 -23.94 -5.50 -23.97
C VAL A 208 -24.03 -6.21 -22.61
N GLN A 209 -22.95 -6.26 -21.85
CA GLN A 209 -22.89 -6.85 -20.52
C GLN A 209 -23.92 -6.22 -19.57
N ALA A 210 -23.98 -4.89 -19.54
CA ALA A 210 -24.94 -4.16 -18.70
C ALA A 210 -26.41 -4.48 -19.07
N TYR A 211 -26.70 -4.59 -20.37
CA TYR A 211 -28.06 -5.01 -20.81
C TYR A 211 -28.40 -6.44 -20.41
N VAL A 212 -27.46 -7.37 -20.52
CA VAL A 212 -27.63 -8.76 -20.12
C VAL A 212 -27.88 -8.86 -18.62
N GLU A 213 -27.03 -8.26 -17.80
CA GLU A 213 -27.16 -8.27 -16.33
C GLU A 213 -28.49 -7.65 -15.87
N LYS A 214 -28.85 -6.49 -16.44
CA LYS A 214 -30.12 -5.84 -16.12
C LYS A 214 -31.34 -6.74 -16.44
N ASN A 215 -31.34 -7.38 -17.60
CA ASN A 215 -32.48 -8.25 -17.97
C ASN A 215 -32.49 -9.53 -17.14
N LEU A 216 -31.35 -10.08 -16.81
CA LEU A 216 -31.23 -11.23 -15.93
C LEU A 216 -31.75 -10.88 -14.52
N GLN A 217 -31.36 -9.73 -13.97
CA GLN A 217 -31.86 -9.26 -12.66
C GLN A 217 -33.40 -9.08 -12.70
N ASN A 218 -33.95 -8.48 -13.75
CA ASN A 218 -35.38 -8.34 -13.91
C ASN A 218 -36.09 -9.70 -13.96
N ALA A 219 -35.48 -10.72 -14.58
CA ALA A 219 -36.05 -12.07 -14.63
C ALA A 219 -35.97 -12.75 -13.24
N ILE A 220 -34.87 -12.59 -12.52
CA ILE A 220 -34.71 -13.08 -11.15
C ILE A 220 -35.80 -12.48 -10.25
N ASP A 221 -35.96 -11.17 -10.27
CA ASP A 221 -36.97 -10.47 -9.45
C ASP A 221 -38.41 -10.86 -9.81
N LYS A 222 -38.69 -11.03 -11.11
CA LYS A 222 -40.04 -11.36 -11.59
C LYS A 222 -40.47 -12.82 -11.32
N TYR A 223 -39.51 -13.74 -11.38
CA TYR A 223 -39.80 -15.17 -11.33
C TYR A 223 -39.24 -15.85 -10.07
N ASP A 224 -38.70 -15.10 -9.11
CA ASP A 224 -38.09 -15.60 -7.87
C ASP A 224 -37.04 -16.71 -8.13
N ILE A 225 -36.19 -16.50 -9.14
CA ILE A 225 -35.18 -17.47 -9.56
C ILE A 225 -33.97 -17.33 -8.61
N LYS A 226 -33.49 -18.46 -8.09
CA LYS A 226 -32.36 -18.46 -7.13
C LYS A 226 -30.98 -18.38 -7.79
N ASN A 227 -30.85 -18.76 -9.08
CA ASN A 227 -29.59 -18.75 -9.83
C ASN A 227 -29.90 -18.34 -11.29
N GLY A 228 -29.06 -17.47 -11.84
CA GLY A 228 -29.15 -17.02 -13.22
C GLY A 228 -27.79 -16.62 -13.77
#